data_3a621e683e1283fc43b8e822097db9a1
#
_entry.id   3a621e683e1283fc43b8e822097db9a1
#
_cell.length_a   1.000
_cell.length_b   1.000
_cell.length_c   1.000
_cell.angle_alpha   90.00
_cell.angle_beta   90.00
_cell.angle_gamma   90.00
#
_symmetry.space_group_name_H-M   'P 1'
#
loop_
_entity.id
_entity.type
_entity.pdbx_description
1 polymer ?
#
loop_
_entity_poly.entity_id
_entity_poly.type
_entity_poly.pdbx_seq_one_letter_code
_entity_poly.pdbx_strand_id
1 'polypeptide(L)'
;RHQEIQVIGNGDWCITLGARDCSLQMHEQKLLEVSVTRESLQAAEARAKQAEAADEAGVLAQDVKTLHAMEIEAARFGEAVGLDSVSTFECIVDHDQHFFMEMNTRIQVEHRVSELCYAMRFANPDDADDAFVVESLVEAMVLLAAHSEKLPKPERIARLPDSLEARLNATNDALQPSAGGIVEFWSDPIEGEIRDDQGISLHNPDTDVFMEYTLAGAYDSNIALLLTVGDSRESAYEHMAEVLRASRLRGKDLATNLAFHYGLVHWFLGRTVNARPTTQFIVPYLTAVGELAQEAGRVDVDVAWQQLCAARVQASDLDQGALQKVLSAKESLLLRPVKQLMGSPHLLSGWLSLNHDAFRFEDGHFSWAENPIEVLADTYHFLRLDWNDALPAANMIWDHDYAILSDAEDFYTELGKRFDTDEWAAISELLGGAAPESVGISEWSAIQAAHRGYQAGAEILELLPAMARFTGFYDLSINADMTIHLPERLLDEEHQKAMAKALAPPPVAKSDEIVAESGGMFYGREAPEAPLYVEAGQHFEAGEPLYIVEVMKMFNKVVAPFAGTVDEVLVEGDGVIIAKGQPLLKVTPDEKVEVLSDSEMVALRREHTTELVKLFI
;
A
#
# COMPACT_ATOMS: atom_id res chain seq x y z
N ARG A 1 11.86 -6.82 -14.95
CA ARG A 1 10.47 -7.08 -14.53
C ARG A 1 10.17 -8.57 -14.68
N HIS A 2 9.28 -9.09 -13.86
CA HIS A 2 8.74 -10.42 -14.00
C HIS A 2 7.38 -10.32 -14.72
N GLN A 3 7.31 -10.86 -15.93
CA GLN A 3 6.07 -10.90 -16.72
C GLN A 3 5.77 -12.32 -17.16
N GLU A 4 4.49 -12.65 -17.21
CA GLU A 4 4.03 -13.99 -17.58
C GLU A 4 2.90 -13.92 -18.59
N ILE A 5 2.95 -14.79 -19.61
CA ILE A 5 1.93 -14.91 -20.63
C ILE A 5 0.96 -16.03 -20.27
N GLN A 6 -0.32 -15.73 -20.18
CA GLN A 6 -1.35 -16.76 -20.05
C GLN A 6 -1.51 -17.48 -21.38
N VAL A 7 -1.34 -18.78 -21.36
CA VAL A 7 -1.51 -19.64 -22.54
C VAL A 7 -2.54 -20.74 -22.29
N ILE A 8 -3.19 -21.17 -23.37
CA ILE A 8 -4.11 -22.30 -23.38
C ILE A 8 -4.00 -23.04 -24.71
N GLY A 9 -4.03 -24.37 -24.67
CA GLY A 9 -3.93 -25.24 -25.83
C GLY A 9 -4.70 -26.53 -25.67
N ASN A 10 -4.81 -27.32 -26.76
CA ASN A 10 -5.44 -28.63 -26.77
C ASN A 10 -4.54 -29.73 -27.35
N GLY A 11 -3.23 -29.47 -27.41
CA GLY A 11 -2.26 -30.36 -28.07
C GLY A 11 -1.99 -30.02 -29.51
N ASP A 12 -2.99 -29.53 -30.26
CA ASP A 12 -2.87 -29.20 -31.69
C ASP A 12 -2.68 -27.70 -31.94
N TRP A 13 -3.24 -26.86 -31.09
CA TRP A 13 -3.14 -25.42 -31.16
C TRP A 13 -2.84 -24.81 -29.78
N CYS A 14 -2.24 -23.63 -29.78
CA CYS A 14 -2.05 -22.82 -28.58
C CYS A 14 -2.37 -21.35 -28.89
N ILE A 15 -3.04 -20.67 -27.95
CA ILE A 15 -3.29 -19.22 -27.97
C ILE A 15 -2.82 -18.57 -26.69
N THR A 16 -2.69 -17.24 -26.73
CA THR A 16 -2.31 -16.40 -25.59
C THR A 16 -3.47 -15.51 -25.16
N LEU A 17 -3.57 -15.21 -23.89
CA LEU A 17 -4.58 -14.32 -23.29
C LEU A 17 -3.92 -13.12 -22.57
N GLY A 18 -2.98 -12.46 -23.27
CA GLY A 18 -2.22 -11.35 -22.72
C GLY A 18 -1.18 -11.75 -21.68
N ALA A 19 -0.61 -10.75 -21.05
CA ALA A 19 0.36 -10.94 -19.99
C ALA A 19 -0.13 -10.35 -18.66
N ARG A 20 0.56 -10.75 -17.57
CA ARG A 20 0.50 -10.12 -16.26
C ARG A 20 1.89 -9.63 -15.88
N ASP A 21 2.00 -8.48 -15.27
CA ASP A 21 3.22 -8.00 -14.63
C ASP A 21 3.15 -8.34 -13.14
N CYS A 22 4.02 -9.24 -12.71
CA CYS A 22 4.11 -9.79 -11.36
C CYS A 22 5.37 -9.31 -10.63
N SER A 23 5.92 -8.16 -11.02
CA SER A 23 7.16 -7.63 -10.46
C SER A 23 7.02 -7.19 -9.01
N LEU A 24 5.81 -6.82 -8.58
CA LEU A 24 5.54 -6.41 -7.20
C LEU A 24 5.34 -7.64 -6.31
N GLN A 25 6.46 -8.20 -5.86
CA GLN A 25 6.51 -9.43 -5.08
C GLN A 25 7.54 -9.35 -3.95
N MET A 26 7.34 -10.14 -2.92
CA MET A 26 8.25 -10.30 -1.79
C MET A 26 8.16 -11.71 -1.21
N HIS A 27 9.29 -12.30 -0.81
CA HIS A 27 9.36 -13.68 -0.28
C HIS A 27 8.70 -14.71 -1.21
N GLU A 28 8.96 -14.61 -2.51
CA GLU A 28 8.39 -15.48 -3.56
C GLU A 28 6.85 -15.42 -3.64
N GLN A 29 6.22 -14.43 -3.01
CA GLN A 29 4.79 -14.17 -3.08
C GLN A 29 4.52 -12.90 -3.87
N LYS A 30 3.64 -13.01 -4.85
CA LYS A 30 3.12 -11.88 -5.60
C LYS A 30 2.19 -11.06 -4.68
N LEU A 31 2.28 -9.74 -4.75
CA LEU A 31 1.52 -8.82 -3.91
C LEU A 31 0.48 -8.05 -4.70
N LEU A 32 0.91 -7.44 -5.80
CA LEU A 32 0.06 -6.68 -6.71
C LEU A 32 0.38 -7.13 -8.13
N GLU A 33 -0.63 -7.51 -8.88
CA GLU A 33 -0.50 -8.04 -10.23
C GLU A 33 -1.33 -7.21 -11.19
N VAL A 34 -0.71 -6.80 -12.29
CA VAL A 34 -1.31 -5.88 -13.27
C VAL A 34 -1.39 -6.57 -14.61
N SER A 35 -2.54 -6.49 -15.27
CA SER A 35 -2.65 -6.94 -16.65
C SER A 35 -1.74 -6.16 -17.58
N VAL A 36 -1.19 -6.84 -18.56
CA VAL A 36 -0.42 -6.23 -19.65
C VAL A 36 -1.08 -6.66 -20.96
N THR A 37 -1.94 -5.77 -21.48
CA THR A 37 -2.67 -6.00 -22.72
C THR A 37 -2.16 -5.07 -23.82
N ARG A 38 -2.32 -5.48 -25.06
CA ARG A 38 -1.94 -4.65 -26.21
C ARG A 38 -2.82 -3.40 -26.27
N GLU A 39 -4.08 -3.55 -25.99
CA GLU A 39 -5.10 -2.50 -25.98
C GLU A 39 -4.76 -1.40 -24.98
N SER A 40 -4.42 -1.78 -23.75
CA SER A 40 -4.01 -0.85 -22.69
C SER A 40 -2.72 -0.09 -23.05
N LEU A 41 -1.67 -0.82 -23.47
CA LEU A 41 -0.40 -0.22 -23.83
C LEU A 41 -0.52 0.78 -24.99
N GLN A 42 -1.31 0.44 -26.03
CA GLN A 42 -1.54 1.34 -27.18
C GLN A 42 -2.36 2.58 -26.79
N ALA A 43 -3.36 2.42 -25.91
CA ALA A 43 -4.14 3.54 -25.39
C ALA A 43 -3.27 4.46 -24.53
N ALA A 44 -2.42 3.91 -23.66
CA ALA A 44 -1.46 4.68 -22.86
C ALA A 44 -0.44 5.42 -23.73
N GLU A 45 0.12 4.74 -24.75
CA GLU A 45 1.02 5.37 -25.75
C GLU A 45 0.35 6.56 -26.44
N ALA A 46 -0.92 6.42 -26.84
CA ALA A 46 -1.66 7.49 -27.49
C ALA A 46 -1.87 8.69 -26.55
N ARG A 47 -2.20 8.46 -25.27
CA ARG A 47 -2.32 9.51 -24.26
C ARG A 47 -0.99 10.23 -24.01
N ALA A 48 0.10 9.48 -23.85
CA ALA A 48 1.44 10.05 -23.67
C ALA A 48 1.86 10.94 -24.84
N LYS A 49 1.54 10.54 -26.09
CA LYS A 49 1.76 11.37 -27.29
C LYS A 49 0.93 12.65 -27.28
N GLN A 50 -0.32 12.60 -26.84
CA GLN A 50 -1.18 13.78 -26.71
C GLN A 50 -0.70 14.76 -25.65
N ALA A 51 -0.12 14.22 -24.55
CA ALA A 51 0.49 15.00 -23.47
C ALA A 51 1.92 15.47 -23.80
N GLU A 52 2.42 15.23 -25.02
CA GLU A 52 3.78 15.56 -25.44
C GLU A 52 4.90 14.88 -24.59
N ALA A 53 4.58 13.79 -23.88
CA ALA A 53 5.48 12.97 -23.06
C ALA A 53 6.23 11.95 -23.97
N ALA A 54 7.21 12.42 -24.71
CA ALA A 54 7.86 11.65 -25.77
C ALA A 54 8.61 10.42 -25.24
N ASP A 55 9.25 10.51 -24.07
CA ASP A 55 10.00 9.42 -23.46
C ASP A 55 9.06 8.30 -23.02
N GLU A 56 7.98 8.65 -22.33
CA GLU A 56 6.93 7.70 -21.93
C GLU A 56 6.29 7.01 -23.14
N ALA A 57 5.91 7.78 -24.16
CA ALA A 57 5.36 7.22 -25.40
C ALA A 57 6.33 6.25 -26.09
N GLY A 58 7.63 6.55 -26.06
CA GLY A 58 8.67 5.68 -26.60
C GLY A 58 8.78 4.36 -25.84
N VAL A 59 8.74 4.41 -24.53
CA VAL A 59 8.76 3.24 -23.63
C VAL A 59 7.55 2.35 -23.84
N LEU A 60 6.34 2.93 -23.88
CA LEU A 60 5.08 2.21 -24.10
C LEU A 60 5.03 1.55 -25.49
N ALA A 61 5.50 2.24 -26.53
CA ALA A 61 5.63 1.67 -27.87
C ALA A 61 6.60 0.48 -27.92
N GLN A 62 7.65 0.48 -27.10
CA GLN A 62 8.57 -0.64 -26.97
C GLN A 62 7.91 -1.80 -26.21
N ASP A 63 7.16 -1.53 -25.13
CA ASP A 63 6.45 -2.57 -24.39
C ASP A 63 5.40 -3.29 -25.26
N VAL A 64 4.72 -2.60 -26.19
CA VAL A 64 3.84 -3.23 -27.20
C VAL A 64 4.60 -4.25 -28.05
N LYS A 65 5.81 -3.91 -28.50
CA LYS A 65 6.63 -4.82 -29.32
C LYS A 65 7.14 -6.01 -28.53
N THR A 66 7.58 -5.78 -27.30
CA THR A 66 8.07 -6.83 -26.40
C THR A 66 6.95 -7.81 -26.04
N LEU A 67 5.77 -7.32 -25.69
CA LEU A 67 4.58 -8.15 -25.44
C LEU A 67 4.24 -9.00 -26.66
N HIS A 68 4.22 -8.39 -27.84
CA HIS A 68 3.92 -9.13 -29.07
C HIS A 68 4.92 -10.25 -29.35
N ALA A 69 6.21 -10.00 -29.14
CA ALA A 69 7.26 -11.03 -29.30
C ALA A 69 7.07 -12.17 -28.29
N MET A 70 6.82 -11.85 -27.01
CA MET A 70 6.56 -12.84 -25.96
C MET A 70 5.32 -13.68 -26.27
N GLU A 71 4.22 -13.08 -26.72
CA GLU A 71 2.99 -13.80 -27.09
C GLU A 71 3.25 -14.80 -28.23
N ILE A 72 4.01 -14.41 -29.28
CA ILE A 72 4.37 -15.29 -30.39
C ILE A 72 5.21 -16.47 -29.90
N GLU A 73 6.21 -16.21 -29.08
CA GLU A 73 7.09 -17.26 -28.56
C GLU A 73 6.36 -18.21 -27.65
N ALA A 74 5.52 -17.69 -26.74
CA ALA A 74 4.72 -18.49 -25.82
C ALA A 74 3.73 -19.43 -26.57
N ALA A 75 3.05 -18.92 -27.61
CA ALA A 75 2.15 -19.73 -28.42
C ALA A 75 2.91 -20.83 -29.18
N ARG A 76 4.05 -20.49 -29.82
CA ARG A 76 4.91 -21.46 -30.54
C ARG A 76 5.49 -22.51 -29.60
N PHE A 77 5.90 -22.11 -28.40
CA PHE A 77 6.40 -23.03 -27.39
C PHE A 77 5.30 -24.01 -26.95
N GLY A 78 4.09 -23.49 -26.65
CA GLY A 78 2.95 -24.31 -26.29
C GLY A 78 2.57 -25.31 -27.39
N GLU A 79 2.54 -24.89 -28.65
CA GLU A 79 2.31 -25.78 -29.81
C GLU A 79 3.42 -26.85 -29.94
N ALA A 80 4.70 -26.45 -29.78
CA ALA A 80 5.83 -27.36 -29.91
C ALA A 80 5.89 -28.46 -28.84
N VAL A 81 5.42 -28.17 -27.62
CA VAL A 81 5.38 -29.16 -26.52
C VAL A 81 4.04 -29.90 -26.47
N GLY A 82 3.10 -29.59 -27.35
CA GLY A 82 1.75 -30.18 -27.37
C GLY A 82 0.97 -29.84 -26.09
N LEU A 83 0.98 -28.55 -25.70
CA LEU A 83 0.26 -28.10 -24.51
C LEU A 83 -1.23 -28.47 -24.58
N ASP A 84 -1.69 -29.24 -23.59
CA ASP A 84 -3.08 -29.66 -23.47
C ASP A 84 -3.62 -29.16 -22.12
N SER A 85 -4.32 -28.05 -22.13
CA SER A 85 -4.93 -27.29 -21.07
C SER A 85 -4.30 -25.90 -20.89
N VAL A 86 -4.44 -25.28 -19.69
CA VAL A 86 -3.90 -23.96 -19.36
C VAL A 86 -2.48 -24.05 -18.80
N SER A 87 -1.69 -23.04 -19.10
CA SER A 87 -0.35 -22.89 -18.55
C SER A 87 0.05 -21.41 -18.54
N THR A 88 1.14 -21.12 -17.90
CA THR A 88 1.73 -19.77 -17.85
C THR A 88 3.17 -19.83 -18.30
N PHE A 89 3.52 -18.97 -19.27
CA PHE A 89 4.88 -18.82 -19.80
C PHE A 89 5.54 -17.62 -19.12
N GLU A 90 6.48 -17.89 -18.22
CA GLU A 90 7.11 -16.86 -17.37
C GLU A 90 8.40 -16.34 -17.98
N CYS A 91 8.58 -15.01 -17.91
CA CYS A 91 9.72 -14.30 -18.47
C CYS A 91 10.27 -13.25 -17.51
N ILE A 92 11.59 -13.04 -17.56
CA ILE A 92 12.20 -11.80 -17.11
C ILE A 92 12.28 -10.84 -18.29
N VAL A 93 11.75 -9.65 -18.13
CA VAL A 93 11.78 -8.57 -19.12
C VAL A 93 12.78 -7.51 -18.67
N ASP A 94 13.79 -7.25 -19.49
CA ASP A 94 14.80 -6.23 -19.28
C ASP A 94 14.83 -5.29 -20.50
N HIS A 95 14.33 -4.07 -20.31
CA HIS A 95 14.15 -3.06 -21.36
C HIS A 95 13.32 -3.61 -22.54
N ASP A 96 13.97 -3.89 -23.66
CA ASP A 96 13.37 -4.38 -24.91
C ASP A 96 13.56 -5.89 -25.12
N GLN A 97 14.22 -6.57 -24.19
CA GLN A 97 14.50 -8.00 -24.25
C GLN A 97 13.67 -8.77 -23.23
N HIS A 98 13.36 -10.01 -23.56
CA HIS A 98 12.75 -10.94 -22.64
C HIS A 98 13.49 -12.27 -22.64
N PHE A 99 13.50 -12.90 -21.47
CA PHE A 99 14.21 -14.15 -21.25
C PHE A 99 13.24 -15.14 -20.61
N PHE A 100 13.03 -16.26 -21.28
CA PHE A 100 12.20 -17.33 -20.76
C PHE A 100 12.80 -17.88 -19.46
N MET A 101 11.95 -18.08 -18.46
CA MET A 101 12.30 -18.69 -17.17
C MET A 101 11.79 -20.11 -17.10
N GLU A 102 10.49 -20.24 -17.06
CA GLU A 102 9.81 -21.53 -16.92
C GLU A 102 8.40 -21.50 -17.49
N MET A 103 7.80 -22.67 -17.59
CA MET A 103 6.40 -22.85 -17.94
C MET A 103 5.66 -23.58 -16.83
N ASN A 104 4.74 -22.90 -16.17
CA ASN A 104 3.89 -23.49 -15.15
C ASN A 104 2.68 -24.17 -15.77
N THR A 105 2.70 -25.52 -15.79
CA THR A 105 1.66 -26.36 -16.45
C THR A 105 0.44 -26.59 -15.54
N ARG A 106 -0.06 -25.53 -14.94
CA ARG A 106 -1.25 -25.50 -14.08
C ARG A 106 -1.92 -24.14 -14.16
N ILE A 107 -3.16 -24.08 -13.72
CA ILE A 107 -3.79 -22.79 -13.45
C ILE A 107 -3.08 -22.11 -12.27
N GLN A 108 -2.87 -20.82 -12.36
CA GLN A 108 -2.30 -20.01 -11.25
C GLN A 108 -3.40 -19.28 -10.50
N VAL A 109 -3.05 -18.81 -9.28
CA VAL A 109 -3.99 -18.11 -8.40
C VAL A 109 -4.53 -16.84 -9.08
N GLU A 110 -3.65 -16.11 -9.74
CA GLU A 110 -3.87 -14.83 -10.43
C GLU A 110 -4.48 -14.93 -11.83
N HIS A 111 -4.99 -16.09 -12.23
CA HIS A 111 -5.54 -16.32 -13.58
C HIS A 111 -6.68 -15.36 -13.94
N ARG A 112 -7.43 -14.88 -12.95
CA ARG A 112 -8.56 -13.97 -13.15
C ARG A 112 -8.15 -12.63 -13.74
N VAL A 113 -6.94 -12.15 -13.48
CA VAL A 113 -6.39 -10.94 -14.12
C VAL A 113 -6.47 -11.06 -15.66
N SER A 114 -6.15 -12.22 -16.23
CA SER A 114 -6.26 -12.46 -17.66
C SER A 114 -7.71 -12.67 -18.13
N GLU A 115 -8.54 -13.40 -17.38
CA GLU A 115 -9.96 -13.67 -17.72
C GLU A 115 -10.80 -12.38 -17.81
N LEU A 116 -10.48 -11.39 -16.98
CA LEU A 116 -11.17 -10.11 -16.99
C LEU A 116 -10.86 -9.28 -18.25
N CYS A 117 -9.66 -9.49 -18.83
CA CYS A 117 -9.22 -8.77 -20.02
C CYS A 117 -9.59 -9.48 -21.32
N TYR A 118 -9.66 -10.82 -21.32
CA TYR A 118 -9.86 -11.60 -22.53
C TYR A 118 -10.83 -12.75 -22.33
N ALA A 119 -11.60 -13.05 -23.40
CA ALA A 119 -12.43 -14.25 -23.54
C ALA A 119 -12.01 -15.05 -24.77
N MET A 120 -12.53 -16.27 -24.91
CA MET A 120 -12.29 -17.17 -26.01
C MET A 120 -13.59 -17.45 -26.76
N ARG A 121 -13.62 -17.17 -28.06
CA ARG A 121 -14.73 -17.49 -28.91
C ARG A 121 -14.41 -18.75 -29.71
N PHE A 122 -15.13 -19.84 -29.45
CA PHE A 122 -15.09 -21.06 -30.22
C PHE A 122 -16.17 -21.01 -31.29
N ALA A 123 -15.80 -21.15 -32.55
CA ALA A 123 -16.72 -21.13 -33.66
C ALA A 123 -16.60 -22.43 -34.47
N ASN A 124 -17.74 -22.94 -34.98
CA ASN A 124 -17.72 -24.05 -35.89
C ASN A 124 -17.03 -23.64 -37.19
N PRO A 125 -15.99 -24.38 -37.65
CA PRO A 125 -15.26 -24.04 -38.88
C PRO A 125 -16.17 -23.98 -40.14
N ASP A 126 -17.26 -24.72 -40.15
CA ASP A 126 -18.20 -24.80 -41.27
C ASP A 126 -19.39 -23.81 -41.16
N ASP A 127 -19.61 -23.24 -39.97
CA ASP A 127 -20.70 -22.29 -39.69
C ASP A 127 -20.28 -21.31 -38.61
N ALA A 128 -19.82 -20.11 -38.99
CA ALA A 128 -19.32 -19.09 -38.08
C ALA A 128 -20.38 -18.54 -37.10
N ASP A 129 -21.66 -18.72 -37.39
CA ASP A 129 -22.77 -18.31 -36.51
C ASP A 129 -23.03 -19.37 -35.43
N ASP A 130 -22.57 -20.61 -35.61
CA ASP A 130 -22.53 -21.66 -34.58
C ASP A 130 -21.28 -21.50 -33.73
N ALA A 131 -21.37 -20.60 -32.73
CA ALA A 131 -20.26 -20.23 -31.87
C ALA A 131 -20.71 -20.01 -30.43
N PHE A 132 -19.79 -20.19 -29.50
CA PHE A 132 -19.99 -19.85 -28.09
C PHE A 132 -18.75 -19.15 -27.51
N VAL A 133 -18.93 -18.40 -26.45
CA VAL A 133 -17.88 -17.64 -25.78
C VAL A 133 -17.62 -18.24 -24.40
N VAL A 134 -16.34 -18.41 -24.07
CA VAL A 134 -15.86 -18.89 -22.78
C VAL A 134 -15.07 -17.74 -22.14
N GLU A 135 -15.51 -17.31 -20.97
CA GLU A 135 -14.91 -16.20 -20.24
C GLU A 135 -14.01 -16.67 -19.10
N SER A 136 -14.17 -17.91 -18.64
CA SER A 136 -13.41 -18.47 -17.53
C SER A 136 -12.40 -19.50 -18.00
N LEU A 137 -11.16 -19.42 -17.49
CA LEU A 137 -10.12 -20.43 -17.74
C LEU A 137 -10.49 -21.78 -17.13
N VAL A 138 -11.19 -21.79 -15.98
CA VAL A 138 -11.66 -23.03 -15.35
C VAL A 138 -12.69 -23.72 -16.24
N GLU A 139 -13.64 -22.96 -16.80
CA GLU A 139 -14.60 -23.52 -17.78
C GLU A 139 -13.90 -24.05 -19.02
N ALA A 140 -12.92 -23.31 -19.56
CA ALA A 140 -12.10 -23.75 -20.69
C ALA A 140 -11.37 -25.06 -20.40
N MET A 141 -10.79 -25.21 -19.19
CA MET A 141 -10.13 -26.46 -18.76
C MET A 141 -11.10 -27.64 -18.75
N VAL A 142 -12.32 -27.43 -18.25
CA VAL A 142 -13.37 -28.49 -18.24
C VAL A 142 -13.77 -28.86 -19.66
N LEU A 143 -13.97 -27.88 -20.54
CA LEU A 143 -14.29 -28.12 -21.95
C LEU A 143 -13.17 -28.86 -22.68
N LEU A 144 -11.92 -28.47 -22.47
CA LEU A 144 -10.75 -29.17 -23.03
C LEU A 144 -10.67 -30.61 -22.53
N ALA A 145 -10.84 -30.84 -21.24
CA ALA A 145 -10.81 -32.19 -20.67
C ALA A 145 -11.92 -33.09 -21.22
N ALA A 146 -13.08 -32.51 -21.53
CA ALA A 146 -14.23 -33.26 -22.06
C ALA A 146 -14.22 -33.44 -23.60
N HIS A 147 -13.66 -32.50 -24.34
CA HIS A 147 -13.89 -32.36 -25.79
C HIS A 147 -12.62 -31.93 -26.57
N SER A 148 -11.42 -32.08 -26.05
CA SER A 148 -10.16 -31.54 -26.60
C SER A 148 -10.04 -31.67 -28.12
N GLU A 149 -10.14 -32.88 -28.64
CA GLU A 149 -9.99 -33.17 -30.08
C GLU A 149 -11.07 -32.55 -31.00
N LYS A 150 -12.16 -32.07 -30.39
CA LYS A 150 -13.32 -31.51 -31.15
C LYS A 150 -13.36 -29.98 -31.09
N LEU A 151 -12.60 -29.38 -30.21
CA LEU A 151 -12.59 -27.92 -30.04
C LEU A 151 -11.66 -27.27 -31.07
N PRO A 152 -12.20 -26.42 -31.95
CA PRO A 152 -11.37 -25.66 -32.87
C PRO A 152 -10.53 -24.65 -32.13
N LYS A 153 -9.47 -24.13 -32.78
CA LYS A 153 -8.67 -23.01 -32.23
C LYS A 153 -9.58 -21.81 -32.02
N PRO A 154 -9.71 -21.32 -30.76
CA PRO A 154 -10.58 -20.18 -30.48
C PRO A 154 -9.98 -18.87 -30.94
N GLU A 155 -10.84 -17.90 -31.19
CA GLU A 155 -10.48 -16.49 -31.35
C GLU A 155 -10.40 -15.85 -29.97
N ARG A 156 -9.30 -15.09 -29.69
CA ARG A 156 -9.18 -14.24 -28.52
C ARG A 156 -10.03 -13.00 -28.69
N ILE A 157 -10.93 -12.73 -27.75
CA ILE A 157 -11.79 -11.55 -27.72
C ILE A 157 -11.36 -10.65 -26.57
N ALA A 158 -11.04 -9.38 -26.86
CA ALA A 158 -10.81 -8.38 -25.84
C ALA A 158 -12.12 -8.04 -25.10
N ARG A 159 -12.05 -7.91 -23.78
CA ARG A 159 -13.16 -7.51 -22.90
C ARG A 159 -12.89 -6.15 -22.30
N LEU A 160 -12.06 -6.08 -21.27
CA LEU A 160 -11.64 -4.84 -20.63
C LEU A 160 -10.12 -4.67 -20.80
N PRO A 161 -9.63 -3.46 -21.03
CA PRO A 161 -8.22 -3.27 -21.32
C PRO A 161 -7.32 -3.50 -20.11
N ASP A 162 -7.78 -3.21 -18.90
CA ASP A 162 -6.99 -3.30 -17.69
C ASP A 162 -7.72 -3.99 -16.55
N SER A 163 -6.97 -4.80 -15.80
CA SER A 163 -7.36 -5.42 -14.54
C SER A 163 -6.19 -5.40 -13.57
N LEU A 164 -6.50 -5.35 -12.28
CA LEU A 164 -5.56 -5.29 -11.18
C LEU A 164 -6.00 -6.25 -10.09
N GLU A 165 -5.06 -7.02 -9.55
CA GLU A 165 -5.27 -7.93 -8.42
C GLU A 165 -4.35 -7.53 -7.26
N ALA A 166 -4.93 -7.32 -6.08
CA ALA A 166 -4.20 -7.18 -4.83
C ALA A 166 -4.38 -8.44 -3.99
N ARG A 167 -3.28 -9.09 -3.64
CA ARG A 167 -3.29 -10.30 -2.81
C ARG A 167 -3.29 -9.93 -1.34
N LEU A 168 -4.45 -10.08 -0.70
CA LEU A 168 -4.63 -9.81 0.72
C LEU A 168 -4.06 -10.98 1.54
N ASN A 169 -2.99 -10.72 2.27
CA ASN A 169 -2.26 -11.69 3.05
C ASN A 169 -2.29 -11.38 4.55
N ALA A 170 -2.19 -12.41 5.38
CA ALA A 170 -1.94 -12.29 6.81
C ALA A 170 -0.46 -12.00 7.04
N THR A 171 -0.11 -10.72 7.19
CA THR A 171 1.26 -10.24 7.42
C THR A 171 1.28 -9.08 8.41
N ASN A 172 2.43 -8.83 9.03
CA ASN A 172 2.67 -7.59 9.75
C ASN A 172 3.00 -6.43 8.77
N ASP A 173 3.24 -5.23 9.29
CA ASP A 173 3.51 -4.03 8.47
C ASP A 173 4.85 -4.10 7.70
N ALA A 174 5.76 -5.02 8.04
CA ALA A 174 6.97 -5.32 7.28
C ALA A 174 6.77 -6.45 6.26
N LEU A 175 5.53 -6.84 5.98
CA LEU A 175 5.13 -7.95 5.11
C LEU A 175 5.68 -9.33 5.52
N GLN A 176 6.12 -9.48 6.76
CA GLN A 176 6.50 -10.78 7.29
C GLN A 176 5.22 -11.56 7.62
N PRO A 177 5.13 -12.86 7.27
CA PRO A 177 3.97 -13.67 7.56
C PRO A 177 3.60 -13.64 9.04
N SER A 178 2.30 -13.49 9.32
CA SER A 178 1.74 -13.54 10.65
C SER A 178 0.85 -14.77 10.78
N ALA A 179 1.26 -15.73 11.60
CA ALA A 179 0.50 -16.96 11.81
C ALA A 179 -0.72 -16.71 12.70
N GLY A 180 -1.87 -17.20 12.26
CA GLY A 180 -3.10 -17.16 13.04
C GLY A 180 -3.87 -15.84 12.88
N GLY A 181 -4.81 -15.65 13.80
CA GLY A 181 -5.76 -14.55 13.78
C GLY A 181 -7.18 -15.04 13.53
N ILE A 182 -8.12 -14.28 14.04
CA ILE A 182 -9.55 -14.57 13.89
C ILE A 182 -10.16 -13.43 13.11
N VAL A 183 -10.84 -13.72 12.02
CA VAL A 183 -11.66 -12.74 11.30
C VAL A 183 -13.01 -12.67 12.01
N GLU A 184 -13.30 -11.55 12.66
CA GLU A 184 -14.55 -11.28 13.37
C GLU A 184 -15.49 -10.41 12.53
N PHE A 185 -14.94 -9.60 11.65
CA PHE A 185 -15.70 -8.71 10.78
C PHE A 185 -14.97 -8.49 9.48
N TRP A 186 -15.71 -8.57 8.38
CA TRP A 186 -15.30 -8.12 7.05
C TRP A 186 -16.46 -7.39 6.37
N SER A 187 -16.20 -6.21 5.85
CA SER A 187 -17.21 -5.43 5.12
C SER A 187 -17.66 -6.17 3.85
N ASP A 188 -18.91 -5.95 3.46
CA ASP A 188 -19.41 -6.43 2.17
C ASP A 188 -18.59 -5.81 1.01
N PRO A 189 -18.45 -6.52 -0.11
CA PRO A 189 -17.86 -5.98 -1.33
C PRO A 189 -18.63 -4.74 -1.81
N ILE A 190 -17.88 -3.75 -2.30
CA ILE A 190 -18.48 -2.57 -2.95
C ILE A 190 -18.77 -2.83 -4.43
N GLU A 191 -19.51 -1.93 -5.07
CA GLU A 191 -19.74 -2.00 -6.52
C GLU A 191 -18.41 -1.98 -7.29
N GLY A 192 -18.24 -2.89 -8.24
CA GLY A 192 -17.01 -3.04 -9.02
C GLY A 192 -15.90 -3.87 -8.35
N GLU A 193 -16.06 -4.24 -7.08
CA GLU A 193 -15.13 -5.15 -6.41
C GLU A 193 -15.41 -6.60 -6.81
N ILE A 194 -14.37 -7.32 -7.21
CA ILE A 194 -14.39 -8.76 -7.35
C ILE A 194 -13.54 -9.34 -6.23
N ARG A 195 -14.16 -10.10 -5.33
CA ARG A 195 -13.50 -10.73 -4.20
C ARG A 195 -13.47 -12.23 -4.36
N ASP A 196 -12.27 -12.78 -4.41
CA ASP A 196 -12.02 -14.23 -4.33
C ASP A 196 -11.40 -14.55 -2.99
N ASP A 197 -12.17 -15.08 -2.08
CA ASP A 197 -11.69 -15.48 -0.75
C ASP A 197 -11.67 -17.02 -0.61
N GLN A 198 -11.17 -17.49 0.52
CA GLN A 198 -11.10 -18.92 0.84
C GLN A 198 -12.45 -19.49 1.35
N GLY A 199 -13.57 -18.90 0.98
CA GLY A 199 -14.89 -19.27 1.48
C GLY A 199 -15.13 -18.75 2.90
N ILE A 200 -14.61 -17.58 3.21
CA ILE A 200 -14.81 -16.90 4.50
C ILE A 200 -16.25 -16.41 4.56
N SER A 201 -17.07 -17.15 5.31
CA SER A 201 -18.47 -16.78 5.56
C SER A 201 -18.64 -16.45 7.03
N LEU A 202 -18.77 -15.16 7.33
CA LEU A 202 -19.00 -14.67 8.70
C LEU A 202 -20.48 -14.63 9.07
N HIS A 203 -21.36 -14.74 8.10
CA HIS A 203 -22.81 -14.72 8.31
C HIS A 203 -23.47 -15.89 7.59
N ASN A 204 -24.28 -16.67 8.31
CA ASN A 204 -25.10 -17.70 7.72
C ASN A 204 -26.52 -17.13 7.52
N PRO A 205 -26.93 -16.88 6.26
CA PRO A 205 -28.24 -16.25 5.98
C PRO A 205 -29.44 -17.13 6.36
N ASP A 206 -29.27 -18.47 6.42
CA ASP A 206 -30.35 -19.40 6.76
C ASP A 206 -30.66 -19.41 8.26
N THR A 207 -29.67 -19.13 9.10
CA THR A 207 -29.79 -19.18 10.57
C THR A 207 -29.62 -17.83 11.24
N ASP A 208 -29.23 -16.80 10.49
CA ASP A 208 -28.87 -15.46 11.00
C ASP A 208 -27.76 -15.50 12.07
N VAL A 209 -26.88 -16.49 11.97
CA VAL A 209 -25.77 -16.68 12.91
C VAL A 209 -24.50 -16.07 12.32
N PHE A 210 -23.86 -15.22 13.11
CA PHE A 210 -22.49 -14.74 12.81
C PHE A 210 -21.47 -15.73 13.36
N MET A 211 -20.45 -16.02 12.57
CA MET A 211 -19.38 -16.94 12.90
C MET A 211 -18.04 -16.22 12.80
N GLU A 212 -17.11 -16.62 13.63
CA GLU A 212 -15.71 -16.22 13.54
C GLU A 212 -14.99 -17.18 12.60
N TYR A 213 -14.10 -16.63 11.76
CA TYR A 213 -13.26 -17.45 10.89
C TYR A 213 -11.82 -17.43 11.39
N THR A 214 -11.30 -18.61 11.79
CA THR A 214 -9.90 -18.74 12.22
C THR A 214 -9.01 -18.96 11.00
N LEU A 215 -8.05 -18.07 10.79
CA LEU A 215 -7.07 -18.22 9.71
C LEU A 215 -6.15 -19.40 9.97
N ALA A 216 -5.99 -20.26 8.95
CA ALA A 216 -5.09 -21.40 9.01
C ALA A 216 -3.63 -20.91 8.83
N GLY A 217 -2.93 -20.70 9.95
CA GLY A 217 -1.57 -20.17 9.97
C GLY A 217 -0.46 -21.12 9.46
N ALA A 218 -0.79 -22.32 8.97
CA ALA A 218 0.21 -23.35 8.70
C ALA A 218 0.67 -23.47 7.24
N TYR A 219 -0.10 -22.96 6.25
CA TYR A 219 0.17 -23.26 4.84
C TYR A 219 0.38 -22.06 3.94
N ASP A 220 -0.49 -21.05 4.00
CA ASP A 220 -0.46 -19.89 3.15
C ASP A 220 -0.97 -18.66 3.93
N SER A 221 -0.37 -17.51 3.67
CA SER A 221 -0.82 -16.24 4.23
C SER A 221 -2.02 -15.65 3.50
N ASN A 222 -2.37 -16.17 2.32
CA ASN A 222 -3.43 -15.63 1.50
C ASN A 222 -4.79 -15.71 2.19
N ILE A 223 -5.43 -14.55 2.36
CA ILE A 223 -6.79 -14.41 2.88
C ILE A 223 -7.76 -14.33 1.71
N ALA A 224 -7.47 -13.47 0.74
CA ALA A 224 -8.29 -13.23 -0.43
C ALA A 224 -7.51 -12.54 -1.55
N LEU A 225 -8.10 -12.56 -2.74
CA LEU A 225 -7.72 -11.74 -3.88
C LEU A 225 -8.79 -10.66 -4.04
N LEU A 226 -8.35 -9.40 -4.11
CA LEU A 226 -9.19 -8.27 -4.45
C LEU A 226 -8.86 -7.86 -5.88
N LEU A 227 -9.86 -7.90 -6.77
CA LEU A 227 -9.67 -7.58 -8.17
C LEU A 227 -10.55 -6.41 -8.57
N THR A 228 -10.01 -5.58 -9.45
CA THR A 228 -10.72 -4.48 -10.09
C THR A 228 -10.40 -4.43 -11.57
N VAL A 229 -11.25 -3.75 -12.32
CA VAL A 229 -11.13 -3.55 -13.75
C VAL A 229 -11.29 -2.07 -14.09
N GLY A 230 -10.74 -1.65 -15.21
CA GLY A 230 -10.89 -0.29 -15.71
C GLY A 230 -10.79 -0.19 -17.22
N ASP A 231 -11.30 0.92 -17.76
CA ASP A 231 -11.14 1.29 -19.17
C ASP A 231 -9.71 1.80 -19.45
N SER A 232 -8.93 1.99 -18.41
CA SER A 232 -7.51 2.30 -18.42
C SER A 232 -6.84 1.72 -17.18
N ARG A 233 -5.50 1.63 -17.22
CA ARG A 233 -4.71 1.24 -16.04
C ARG A 233 -4.95 2.17 -14.87
N GLU A 234 -5.03 3.47 -15.11
CA GLU A 234 -5.30 4.49 -14.10
C GLU A 234 -6.65 4.24 -13.42
N SER A 235 -7.75 4.06 -14.19
CA SER A 235 -9.06 3.76 -13.61
C SER A 235 -9.11 2.42 -12.86
N ALA A 236 -8.34 1.41 -13.29
CA ALA A 236 -8.23 0.15 -12.54
C ALA A 236 -7.54 0.35 -11.17
N TYR A 237 -6.51 1.21 -11.10
CA TYR A 237 -5.85 1.60 -9.84
C TYR A 237 -6.76 2.46 -8.96
N GLU A 238 -7.51 3.42 -9.53
CA GLU A 238 -8.49 4.23 -8.80
C GLU A 238 -9.59 3.36 -8.18
N HIS A 239 -10.14 2.41 -8.94
CA HIS A 239 -11.10 1.45 -8.43
C HIS A 239 -10.50 0.59 -7.31
N MET A 240 -9.24 0.16 -7.45
CA MET A 240 -8.55 -0.59 -6.39
C MET A 240 -8.37 0.27 -5.13
N ALA A 241 -8.01 1.54 -5.27
CA ALA A 241 -7.93 2.47 -4.15
C ALA A 241 -9.27 2.57 -3.40
N GLU A 242 -10.39 2.66 -4.12
CA GLU A 242 -11.72 2.68 -3.52
C GLU A 242 -12.09 1.34 -2.83
N VAL A 243 -11.77 0.21 -3.44
CA VAL A 243 -11.98 -1.12 -2.84
C VAL A 243 -11.18 -1.25 -1.55
N LEU A 244 -9.90 -0.88 -1.56
CA LEU A 244 -9.03 -0.93 -0.39
C LEU A 244 -9.49 0.06 0.70
N ARG A 245 -9.92 1.26 0.29
CA ARG A 245 -10.50 2.26 1.19
C ARG A 245 -11.78 1.74 1.86
N ALA A 246 -12.65 1.09 1.12
CA ALA A 246 -13.92 0.56 1.62
C ALA A 246 -13.76 -0.71 2.46
N SER A 247 -12.70 -1.50 2.22
CA SER A 247 -12.48 -2.77 2.90
C SER A 247 -12.17 -2.57 4.37
N ARG A 248 -12.96 -3.22 5.23
CA ARG A 248 -12.75 -3.30 6.68
C ARG A 248 -12.64 -4.75 7.08
N LEU A 249 -11.44 -5.15 7.41
CA LEU A 249 -11.16 -6.50 7.91
C LEU A 249 -10.61 -6.37 9.32
N ARG A 250 -11.32 -6.93 10.31
CA ARG A 250 -10.99 -6.82 11.72
C ARG A 250 -11.14 -8.15 12.43
N GLY A 251 -10.31 -8.33 13.44
CA GLY A 251 -10.42 -9.48 14.32
C GLY A 251 -9.28 -9.54 15.32
N LYS A 252 -9.38 -10.52 16.20
CA LYS A 252 -8.40 -10.72 17.25
C LYS A 252 -7.11 -11.29 16.67
N ASP A 253 -5.98 -10.69 17.03
CA ASP A 253 -4.64 -11.09 16.59
C ASP A 253 -4.48 -11.15 15.06
N LEU A 254 -5.37 -10.45 14.33
CA LEU A 254 -5.37 -10.35 12.88
C LEU A 254 -4.47 -9.22 12.42
N ALA A 255 -3.46 -9.54 11.66
CA ALA A 255 -2.61 -8.57 10.93
C ALA A 255 -2.70 -8.85 9.44
N THR A 256 -2.82 -7.82 8.61
CA THR A 256 -2.97 -7.94 7.15
C THR A 256 -2.19 -6.85 6.43
N ASN A 257 -1.86 -7.10 5.15
CA ASN A 257 -1.22 -6.13 4.27
C ASN A 257 -2.18 -5.14 3.61
N LEU A 258 -3.40 -4.97 4.12
CA LEU A 258 -4.40 -4.07 3.55
C LEU A 258 -3.90 -2.61 3.47
N ALA A 259 -3.33 -2.10 4.57
CA ALA A 259 -2.77 -0.74 4.61
C ALA A 259 -1.57 -0.58 3.68
N PHE A 260 -0.73 -1.61 3.55
CA PHE A 260 0.36 -1.64 2.59
C PHE A 260 -0.14 -1.49 1.14
N HIS A 261 -1.14 -2.28 0.73
CA HIS A 261 -1.71 -2.18 -0.61
C HIS A 261 -2.31 -0.81 -0.86
N TYR A 262 -3.02 -0.25 0.11
CA TYR A 262 -3.59 1.09 -0.01
C TYR A 262 -2.51 2.16 -0.20
N GLY A 263 -1.45 2.11 0.60
CA GLY A 263 -0.29 3.00 0.44
C GLY A 263 0.43 2.83 -0.89
N LEU A 264 0.66 1.59 -1.32
CA LEU A 264 1.35 1.28 -2.57
C LEU A 264 0.55 1.71 -3.80
N VAL A 265 -0.75 1.44 -3.84
CA VAL A 265 -1.65 1.87 -4.93
C VAL A 265 -1.62 3.39 -5.08
N HIS A 266 -1.69 4.13 -3.96
CA HIS A 266 -1.60 5.59 -3.99
C HIS A 266 -0.19 6.10 -4.32
N TRP A 267 0.87 5.34 -4.04
CA TRP A 267 2.21 5.69 -4.51
C TRP A 267 2.28 5.71 -6.05
N PHE A 268 1.65 4.73 -6.70
CA PHE A 268 1.56 4.69 -8.17
C PHE A 268 0.63 5.78 -8.71
N LEU A 269 -0.55 6.00 -8.12
CA LEU A 269 -1.49 7.04 -8.53
C LEU A 269 -0.89 8.44 -8.40
N GLY A 270 -0.17 8.72 -7.33
CA GLY A 270 0.47 10.02 -7.11
C GLY A 270 1.74 10.24 -7.96
N ARG A 271 2.16 9.24 -8.77
CA ARG A 271 3.32 9.36 -9.66
C ARG A 271 2.95 8.99 -11.09
N THR A 272 2.97 7.72 -11.43
CA THR A 272 2.39 7.17 -12.67
C THR A 272 2.15 5.67 -12.54
N VAL A 273 0.97 5.25 -12.94
CA VAL A 273 0.60 3.82 -13.01
C VAL A 273 1.33 3.07 -14.12
N ASN A 274 2.02 3.78 -15.02
CA ASN A 274 2.85 3.22 -16.07
C ASN A 274 4.31 2.96 -15.62
N ALA A 275 4.63 3.22 -14.34
CA ALA A 275 5.95 2.92 -13.80
C ALA A 275 6.30 1.44 -13.98
N ARG A 276 7.60 1.18 -14.12
CA ARG A 276 8.17 -0.14 -14.42
C ARG A 276 8.96 -0.68 -13.22
N PRO A 277 8.29 -1.16 -12.16
CA PRO A 277 8.96 -1.74 -11.01
C PRO A 277 9.72 -3.00 -11.40
N THR A 278 10.81 -3.27 -10.71
CA THR A 278 11.51 -4.56 -10.77
C THR A 278 11.11 -5.44 -9.59
N THR A 279 11.46 -6.72 -9.63
CA THR A 279 11.23 -7.65 -8.52
C THR A 279 11.96 -7.26 -7.22
N GLN A 280 12.86 -6.31 -7.29
CA GLN A 280 13.61 -5.78 -6.14
C GLN A 280 13.00 -4.52 -5.54
N PHE A 281 11.89 -4.01 -6.06
CA PHE A 281 11.32 -2.72 -5.66
C PHE A 281 10.72 -2.71 -4.25
N ILE A 282 10.04 -3.79 -3.86
CA ILE A 282 9.23 -3.81 -2.62
C ILE A 282 10.09 -3.60 -1.37
N VAL A 283 11.28 -4.21 -1.28
CA VAL A 283 12.14 -4.08 -0.09
C VAL A 283 12.65 -2.65 0.10
N PRO A 284 13.22 -1.95 -0.90
CA PRO A 284 13.54 -0.53 -0.83
C PRO A 284 12.33 0.37 -0.51
N TYR A 285 11.16 0.09 -1.08
CA TYR A 285 9.94 0.83 -0.77
C TYR A 285 9.57 0.69 0.73
N LEU A 286 9.54 -0.55 1.25
CA LEU A 286 9.30 -0.80 2.67
C LEU A 286 10.37 -0.15 3.57
N THR A 287 11.61 -0.09 3.11
CA THR A 287 12.69 0.59 3.83
C THR A 287 12.39 2.09 3.96
N ALA A 288 11.96 2.74 2.87
CA ALA A 288 11.55 4.14 2.90
C ALA A 288 10.31 4.37 3.80
N VAL A 289 9.33 3.46 3.79
CA VAL A 289 8.19 3.50 4.71
C VAL A 289 8.62 3.28 6.16
N GLY A 290 9.61 2.43 6.41
CA GLY A 290 10.22 2.23 7.72
C GLY A 290 10.94 3.47 8.24
N GLU A 291 11.64 4.21 7.36
CA GLU A 291 12.23 5.53 7.68
C GLU A 291 11.14 6.52 8.13
N LEU A 292 10.00 6.56 7.43
CA LEU A 292 8.84 7.38 7.83
C LEU A 292 8.27 6.94 9.19
N ALA A 293 8.15 5.63 9.45
CA ALA A 293 7.70 5.09 10.72
C ALA A 293 8.62 5.50 11.88
N GLN A 294 9.93 5.38 11.66
CA GLN A 294 10.93 5.79 12.65
C GLN A 294 10.85 7.29 12.93
N GLU A 295 10.70 8.10 11.88
CA GLU A 295 10.59 9.55 12.00
C GLU A 295 9.30 9.96 12.72
N ALA A 296 8.16 9.35 12.38
CA ALA A 296 6.89 9.57 13.08
C ALA A 296 7.00 9.27 14.58
N GLY A 297 7.77 8.26 14.96
CA GLY A 297 8.05 7.95 16.35
C GLY A 297 8.85 9.04 17.11
N ARG A 298 9.57 9.91 16.39
CA ARG A 298 10.37 11.01 16.95
C ARG A 298 9.63 12.35 17.05
N VAL A 299 8.46 12.44 16.44
CA VAL A 299 7.67 13.67 16.37
C VAL A 299 6.54 13.65 17.41
N ASP A 300 6.27 14.79 18.01
CA ASP A 300 5.13 15.03 18.90
C ASP A 300 4.19 16.06 18.27
N VAL A 301 3.07 15.58 17.73
CA VAL A 301 2.08 16.40 17.02
C VAL A 301 1.47 17.47 17.93
N ASP A 302 1.25 17.16 19.20
CA ASP A 302 0.65 18.11 20.15
C ASP A 302 1.63 19.26 20.45
N VAL A 303 2.94 18.95 20.53
CA VAL A 303 3.99 19.96 20.66
C VAL A 303 4.08 20.82 19.40
N ALA A 304 4.04 20.21 18.21
CA ALA A 304 4.03 20.94 16.94
C ALA A 304 2.85 21.91 16.85
N TRP A 305 1.66 21.44 17.20
CA TRP A 305 0.45 22.26 17.23
C TRP A 305 0.54 23.43 18.19
N GLN A 306 1.01 23.19 19.42
CA GLN A 306 1.20 24.26 20.42
C GLN A 306 2.18 25.34 19.93
N GLN A 307 3.29 24.93 19.30
CA GLN A 307 4.27 25.86 18.77
C GLN A 307 3.72 26.68 17.59
N LEU A 308 3.02 26.02 16.66
CA LEU A 308 2.36 26.68 15.54
C LEU A 308 1.34 27.72 16.05
N CYS A 309 0.43 27.32 16.94
CA CYS A 309 -0.57 28.23 17.51
C CYS A 309 0.08 29.44 18.20
N ALA A 310 1.12 29.21 19.01
CA ALA A 310 1.82 30.29 19.69
C ALA A 310 2.47 31.27 18.70
N ALA A 311 3.14 30.77 17.67
CA ALA A 311 3.77 31.60 16.65
C ALA A 311 2.76 32.42 15.85
N ARG A 312 1.63 31.81 15.43
CA ARG A 312 0.58 32.51 14.67
C ARG A 312 -0.14 33.55 15.51
N VAL A 313 -0.45 33.26 16.77
CA VAL A 313 -1.06 34.26 17.67
C VAL A 313 -0.10 35.42 17.92
N GLN A 314 1.21 35.16 18.10
CA GLN A 314 2.22 36.20 18.31
C GLN A 314 2.44 37.09 17.08
N ALA A 315 2.44 36.51 15.88
CA ALA A 315 2.67 37.23 14.62
C ALA A 315 1.42 37.95 14.10
N SER A 316 0.25 37.72 14.70
CA SER A 316 -1.02 38.26 14.20
C SER A 316 -1.23 39.72 14.63
N ASP A 317 -1.60 40.57 13.67
CA ASP A 317 -2.12 41.93 13.89
C ASP A 317 -3.62 41.94 14.29
N LEU A 318 -4.26 40.77 14.31
CA LEU A 318 -5.68 40.59 14.67
C LEU A 318 -5.86 40.46 16.19
N ASP A 319 -7.15 40.45 16.64
CA ASP A 319 -7.49 40.10 18.01
C ASP A 319 -6.97 38.68 18.34
N GLN A 320 -5.90 38.63 19.14
CA GLN A 320 -5.25 37.40 19.54
C GLN A 320 -6.21 36.42 20.23
N GLY A 321 -7.19 36.94 20.99
CA GLY A 321 -8.20 36.12 21.65
C GLY A 321 -9.19 35.48 20.67
N ALA A 322 -9.52 36.19 19.59
CA ALA A 322 -10.38 35.65 18.53
C ALA A 322 -9.64 34.55 17.74
N LEU A 323 -8.39 34.78 17.37
CA LEU A 323 -7.56 33.80 16.66
C LEU A 323 -7.35 32.54 17.49
N GLN A 324 -7.04 32.67 18.79
CA GLN A 324 -6.90 31.53 19.70
C GLN A 324 -8.19 30.68 19.77
N LYS A 325 -9.37 31.30 19.76
CA LYS A 325 -10.65 30.57 19.74
C LYS A 325 -10.84 29.80 18.42
N VAL A 326 -10.50 30.41 17.28
CA VAL A 326 -10.58 29.75 15.97
C VAL A 326 -9.66 28.53 15.92
N LEU A 327 -8.40 28.67 16.35
CA LEU A 327 -7.45 27.55 16.40
C LEU A 327 -7.94 26.44 17.32
N SER A 328 -8.44 26.78 18.52
CA SER A 328 -8.97 25.78 19.45
C SER A 328 -10.21 25.06 18.92
N ALA A 329 -11.07 25.73 18.16
CA ALA A 329 -12.25 25.11 17.55
C ALA A 329 -11.89 24.14 16.41
N LYS A 330 -10.74 24.32 15.77
CA LYS A 330 -10.26 23.50 14.66
C LYS A 330 -9.26 22.42 15.07
N GLU A 331 -8.87 22.35 16.33
CA GLU A 331 -7.82 21.45 16.81
C GLU A 331 -8.10 19.99 16.44
N SER A 332 -9.31 19.48 16.70
CA SER A 332 -9.64 18.09 16.38
C SER A 332 -9.72 17.86 14.86
N LEU A 333 -10.30 18.81 14.11
CA LEU A 333 -10.37 18.77 12.66
C LEU A 333 -8.98 18.58 12.01
N LEU A 334 -7.99 19.33 12.49
CA LEU A 334 -6.65 19.35 11.90
C LEU A 334 -5.74 18.25 12.44
N LEU A 335 -5.80 17.94 13.74
CA LEU A 335 -4.88 16.98 14.36
C LEU A 335 -5.30 15.52 14.15
N ARG A 336 -6.59 15.22 13.99
CA ARG A 336 -7.07 13.85 13.81
C ARG A 336 -6.44 13.19 12.58
N PRO A 337 -6.52 13.77 11.37
CA PRO A 337 -5.91 13.16 10.19
C PRO A 337 -4.38 13.06 10.31
N VAL A 338 -3.70 14.07 10.83
CA VAL A 338 -2.24 14.05 11.03
C VAL A 338 -1.83 12.91 11.96
N LYS A 339 -2.49 12.76 13.11
CA LYS A 339 -2.20 11.69 14.07
C LYS A 339 -2.49 10.30 13.50
N GLN A 340 -3.56 10.16 12.70
CA GLN A 340 -3.89 8.89 12.05
C GLN A 340 -2.87 8.51 11.00
N LEU A 341 -2.42 9.43 10.16
CA LEU A 341 -1.36 9.20 9.18
C LEU A 341 -0.04 8.84 9.86
N MET A 342 0.36 9.57 10.89
CA MET A 342 1.57 9.25 11.64
C MET A 342 1.52 7.91 12.38
N GLY A 343 0.33 7.46 12.74
CA GLY A 343 0.10 6.14 13.35
C GLY A 343 0.08 4.98 12.36
N SER A 344 0.08 5.25 11.04
CA SER A 344 0.06 4.23 9.98
C SER A 344 1.03 4.60 8.86
N PRO A 345 2.28 4.09 8.90
CA PRO A 345 3.33 4.46 7.95
C PRO A 345 2.97 4.19 6.49
N HIS A 346 2.23 3.12 6.23
CA HIS A 346 1.75 2.79 4.89
C HIS A 346 0.73 3.82 4.37
N LEU A 347 -0.21 4.24 5.20
CA LEU A 347 -1.14 5.31 4.83
C LEU A 347 -0.41 6.64 4.64
N LEU A 348 0.56 6.94 5.51
CA LEU A 348 1.40 8.13 5.39
C LEU A 348 2.16 8.15 4.06
N SER A 349 2.77 7.04 3.66
CA SER A 349 3.49 6.95 2.38
C SER A 349 2.57 7.17 1.18
N GLY A 350 1.35 6.61 1.21
CA GLY A 350 0.33 6.83 0.17
C GLY A 350 -0.12 8.29 0.09
N TRP A 351 -0.44 8.88 1.24
CA TRP A 351 -0.86 10.27 1.32
C TRP A 351 0.23 11.25 0.83
N LEU A 352 1.48 11.04 1.25
CA LEU A 352 2.62 11.84 0.80
C LEU A 352 2.85 11.74 -0.71
N SER A 353 2.59 10.58 -1.29
CA SER A 353 2.75 10.36 -2.72
C SER A 353 1.64 11.05 -3.52
N LEU A 354 0.39 10.95 -3.05
CA LEU A 354 -0.77 11.55 -3.67
C LEU A 354 -0.72 13.08 -3.61
N ASN A 355 -0.26 13.64 -2.49
CA ASN A 355 -0.19 15.09 -2.26
C ASN A 355 1.21 15.66 -2.53
N HIS A 356 2.03 14.98 -3.35
CA HIS A 356 3.40 15.41 -3.63
C HIS A 356 3.46 16.84 -4.21
N ASP A 357 2.55 17.20 -5.09
CA ASP A 357 2.51 18.48 -5.79
C ASP A 357 1.68 19.56 -5.06
N ALA A 358 0.99 19.17 -3.97
CA ALA A 358 0.22 20.12 -3.15
C ALA A 358 1.09 21.09 -2.34
N PHE A 359 2.39 20.79 -2.24
CA PHE A 359 3.36 21.57 -1.47
C PHE A 359 4.53 22.00 -2.33
N ARG A 360 5.03 23.21 -2.06
CA ARG A 360 6.31 23.73 -2.58
C ARG A 360 7.27 23.93 -1.43
N PHE A 361 8.54 23.66 -1.68
CA PHE A 361 9.61 23.93 -0.73
C PHE A 361 10.62 24.89 -1.35
N GLU A 362 10.58 26.15 -0.94
CA GLU A 362 11.43 27.23 -1.47
C GLU A 362 12.03 28.03 -0.31
N ASP A 363 13.27 28.46 -0.45
CA ASP A 363 13.99 29.27 0.56
C ASP A 363 14.00 28.69 1.99
N GLY A 364 13.92 27.35 2.09
CA GLY A 364 13.94 26.65 3.39
C GLY A 364 12.59 26.50 4.07
N HIS A 365 11.48 26.90 3.40
CA HIS A 365 10.13 26.84 3.95
C HIS A 365 9.16 26.13 3.00
N PHE A 366 8.18 25.46 3.62
CA PHE A 366 7.03 24.92 2.89
C PHE A 366 5.99 26.01 2.61
N SER A 367 5.30 25.87 1.51
CA SER A 367 4.12 26.66 1.13
C SER A 367 3.15 25.80 0.34
N TRP A 368 1.88 26.19 0.33
CA TRP A 368 0.84 25.48 -0.38
C TRP A 368 0.82 25.83 -1.88
N ALA A 369 0.86 24.81 -2.73
CA ALA A 369 0.60 24.92 -4.16
C ALA A 369 -0.89 24.74 -4.49
N GLU A 370 -1.61 24.02 -3.64
CA GLU A 370 -3.04 23.76 -3.73
C GLU A 370 -3.78 24.35 -2.52
N ASN A 371 -5.12 24.40 -2.58
CA ASN A 371 -5.92 24.88 -1.47
C ASN A 371 -5.82 23.94 -0.26
N PRO A 372 -5.27 24.38 0.89
CA PRO A 372 -5.16 23.53 2.07
C PRO A 372 -6.47 22.91 2.54
N ILE A 373 -7.61 23.56 2.26
CA ILE A 373 -8.93 23.04 2.64
C ILE A 373 -9.33 21.86 1.75
N GLU A 374 -9.06 21.92 0.46
CA GLU A 374 -9.29 20.82 -0.47
C GLU A 374 -8.41 19.62 -0.10
N VAL A 375 -7.11 19.87 0.11
CA VAL A 375 -6.19 18.82 0.59
C VAL A 375 -6.66 18.20 1.91
N LEU A 376 -7.23 19.00 2.82
CA LEU A 376 -7.78 18.48 4.08
C LEU A 376 -9.04 17.64 3.84
N ALA A 377 -9.95 18.07 2.95
CA ALA A 377 -11.16 17.33 2.58
C ALA A 377 -10.80 15.99 1.93
N ASP A 378 -9.86 15.99 0.98
CA ASP A 378 -9.34 14.78 0.36
C ASP A 378 -8.63 13.87 1.37
N THR A 379 -7.95 14.45 2.37
CA THR A 379 -7.35 13.68 3.47
C THR A 379 -8.42 12.99 4.33
N TYR A 380 -9.54 13.67 4.60
CA TYR A 380 -10.69 13.09 5.30
C TYR A 380 -11.28 11.94 4.50
N HIS A 381 -11.44 12.10 3.19
CA HIS A 381 -11.88 11.03 2.29
C HIS A 381 -10.89 9.86 2.28
N PHE A 382 -9.60 10.12 2.06
CA PHE A 382 -8.53 9.13 2.06
C PHE A 382 -8.50 8.28 3.34
N LEU A 383 -8.71 8.90 4.50
CA LEU A 383 -8.72 8.23 5.81
C LEU A 383 -10.10 7.71 6.22
N ARG A 384 -11.14 7.89 5.39
CA ARG A 384 -12.55 7.55 5.69
C ARG A 384 -13.08 8.29 6.92
N LEU A 385 -12.60 9.48 7.17
CA LEU A 385 -13.11 10.35 8.24
C LEU A 385 -14.37 11.13 7.82
N ASP A 386 -14.66 11.17 6.52
CA ASP A 386 -15.88 11.67 5.89
C ASP A 386 -17.05 10.70 6.00
N TRP A 387 -16.81 9.45 6.39
CA TRP A 387 -17.82 8.41 6.46
C TRP A 387 -18.34 8.20 7.88
N ASN A 388 -19.61 8.53 8.10
CA ASN A 388 -20.30 8.35 9.37
C ASN A 388 -21.09 7.03 9.41
N ASP A 389 -20.42 5.90 9.34
CA ASP A 389 -21.01 4.60 9.68
C ASP A 389 -20.69 4.18 11.11
N ALA A 390 -19.98 5.02 11.83
CA ALA A 390 -19.61 4.77 13.20
C ALA A 390 -20.78 5.08 14.15
N LEU A 391 -20.82 4.35 15.21
CA LEU A 391 -21.71 4.36 16.35
C LEU A 391 -22.43 5.69 16.59
N PRO A 392 -23.79 5.68 16.65
CA PRO A 392 -24.61 6.90 16.73
C PRO A 392 -24.32 7.83 17.90
N ALA A 393 -23.66 7.34 18.94
CA ALA A 393 -23.43 8.10 20.18
C ALA A 393 -22.06 8.81 20.24
N ALA A 394 -21.18 8.62 19.24
CA ALA A 394 -19.79 9.06 19.35
C ALA A 394 -19.48 10.38 18.65
N ASN A 395 -20.45 11.10 18.06
CA ASN A 395 -20.15 11.92 16.92
C ASN A 395 -20.42 13.42 17.02
N MET A 396 -20.58 13.96 18.23
CA MET A 396 -20.63 15.42 18.37
C MET A 396 -19.34 16.11 17.89
N ILE A 397 -18.18 15.49 18.08
CA ILE A 397 -16.90 16.02 17.61
C ILE A 397 -16.79 15.87 16.09
N TRP A 398 -17.21 14.73 15.56
CA TRP A 398 -17.21 14.49 14.11
C TRP A 398 -18.17 15.45 13.38
N ASP A 399 -19.40 15.62 13.88
CA ASP A 399 -20.39 16.54 13.32
C ASP A 399 -19.86 17.98 13.32
N HIS A 400 -19.16 18.38 14.39
CA HIS A 400 -18.54 19.70 14.49
C HIS A 400 -17.41 19.89 13.45
N ASP A 401 -16.48 18.92 13.36
CA ASP A 401 -15.36 18.99 12.45
C ASP A 401 -15.84 18.97 10.99
N TYR A 402 -16.81 18.11 10.68
CA TYR A 402 -17.39 18.02 9.34
C TYR A 402 -18.12 19.31 8.94
N ALA A 403 -18.85 19.94 9.86
CA ALA A 403 -19.53 21.21 9.59
C ALA A 403 -18.51 22.33 9.25
N ILE A 404 -17.40 22.42 10.00
CA ILE A 404 -16.37 23.43 9.72
C ILE A 404 -15.73 23.17 8.34
N LEU A 405 -15.45 21.90 8.02
CA LEU A 405 -14.84 21.52 6.75
C LEU A 405 -15.77 21.84 5.57
N SER A 406 -17.03 21.40 5.66
CA SER A 406 -18.06 21.67 4.62
C SER A 406 -18.32 23.16 4.41
N ASP A 407 -18.42 23.95 5.49
CA ASP A 407 -18.57 25.41 5.40
C ASP A 407 -17.37 26.05 4.67
N ALA A 408 -16.15 25.51 4.88
CA ALA A 408 -14.94 25.99 4.23
C ALA A 408 -14.90 25.62 2.74
N GLU A 409 -15.27 24.39 2.37
CA GLU A 409 -15.37 23.94 0.97
C GLU A 409 -16.42 24.77 0.21
N ASP A 410 -17.60 24.97 0.79
CA ASP A 410 -18.65 25.81 0.22
C ASP A 410 -18.18 27.25 0.00
N PHE A 411 -17.43 27.82 0.97
CA PHE A 411 -16.87 29.16 0.86
C PHE A 411 -15.93 29.30 -0.36
N TYR A 412 -14.99 28.35 -0.56
CA TYR A 412 -14.07 28.41 -1.69
C TYR A 412 -14.75 28.10 -3.03
N THR A 413 -15.72 27.19 -3.04
CA THR A 413 -16.54 26.89 -4.21
C THR A 413 -17.32 28.13 -4.66
N GLU A 414 -17.94 28.87 -3.73
CA GLU A 414 -18.68 30.12 -4.06
C GLU A 414 -17.73 31.25 -4.50
N LEU A 415 -16.52 31.33 -3.93
CA LEU A 415 -15.49 32.27 -4.39
C LEU A 415 -15.07 31.96 -5.83
N GLY A 416 -14.78 30.71 -6.14
CA GLY A 416 -14.40 30.27 -7.48
C GLY A 416 -15.46 30.64 -8.52
N LYS A 417 -16.73 30.34 -8.24
CA LYS A 417 -17.86 30.73 -9.11
C LYS A 417 -18.00 32.23 -9.26
N ARG A 418 -17.80 33.00 -8.19
CA ARG A 418 -17.96 34.46 -8.21
C ARG A 418 -16.89 35.16 -9.01
N PHE A 419 -15.65 34.67 -8.99
CA PHE A 419 -14.49 35.30 -9.63
C PHE A 419 -14.01 34.54 -10.87
N ASP A 420 -14.74 33.50 -11.29
CA ASP A 420 -14.48 32.70 -12.49
C ASP A 420 -13.04 32.14 -12.48
N THR A 421 -12.64 31.56 -11.35
CA THR A 421 -11.35 30.90 -11.18
C THR A 421 -11.44 29.78 -10.13
N ASP A 422 -10.80 28.66 -10.42
CA ASP A 422 -10.61 27.49 -9.54
C ASP A 422 -9.14 27.30 -9.12
N GLU A 423 -8.22 28.07 -9.73
CA GLU A 423 -6.81 27.99 -9.42
C GLU A 423 -6.48 28.62 -8.06
N TRP A 424 -5.91 27.84 -7.15
CA TRP A 424 -5.52 28.31 -5.81
C TRP A 424 -4.61 29.54 -5.82
N ALA A 425 -3.63 29.58 -6.74
CA ALA A 425 -2.72 30.71 -6.87
C ALA A 425 -3.49 32.02 -7.16
N ALA A 426 -4.48 31.97 -8.08
CA ALA A 426 -5.30 33.11 -8.42
C ALA A 426 -6.23 33.52 -7.27
N ILE A 427 -6.85 32.56 -6.59
CA ILE A 427 -7.68 32.80 -5.40
C ILE A 427 -6.85 33.43 -4.27
N SER A 428 -5.65 32.89 -4.00
CA SER A 428 -4.76 33.38 -2.96
C SER A 428 -4.26 34.79 -3.23
N GLU A 429 -3.86 35.09 -4.48
CA GLU A 429 -3.46 36.43 -4.90
C GLU A 429 -4.64 37.44 -4.80
N LEU A 430 -5.81 37.03 -5.24
CA LEU A 430 -7.04 37.83 -5.14
C LEU A 430 -7.33 38.19 -3.68
N LEU A 431 -7.33 37.20 -2.76
CA LEU A 431 -7.66 37.41 -1.35
C LEU A 431 -6.57 38.17 -0.58
N GLY A 432 -5.33 38.16 -1.05
CA GLY A 432 -4.23 39.01 -0.56
C GLY A 432 -4.30 40.46 -1.01
N GLY A 433 -5.10 40.75 -2.06
CA GLY A 433 -5.20 42.06 -2.70
C GLY A 433 -6.27 42.97 -2.12
N ALA A 434 -6.42 44.15 -2.79
CA ALA A 434 -7.48 45.11 -2.50
C ALA A 434 -8.85 44.58 -2.98
N ALA A 435 -9.93 45.18 -2.45
CA ALA A 435 -11.28 44.83 -2.86
C ALA A 435 -11.46 45.04 -4.39
N PRO A 436 -11.95 44.03 -5.12
CA PRO A 436 -12.35 44.19 -6.51
C PRO A 436 -13.44 45.28 -6.67
N GLU A 437 -13.49 45.96 -7.81
CA GLU A 437 -14.48 47.03 -8.06
C GLU A 437 -15.94 46.54 -7.91
N SER A 438 -16.17 45.24 -8.13
CA SER A 438 -17.49 44.60 -8.01
C SER A 438 -17.92 44.29 -6.57
N VAL A 439 -17.04 44.50 -5.56
CA VAL A 439 -17.29 44.11 -4.17
C VAL A 439 -17.12 45.30 -3.23
N GLY A 440 -18.11 45.50 -2.34
CA GLY A 440 -18.02 46.53 -1.32
C GLY A 440 -16.88 46.28 -0.32
N ILE A 441 -16.22 47.36 0.15
CA ILE A 441 -15.08 47.28 1.07
C ILE A 441 -15.41 46.47 2.34
N SER A 442 -16.61 46.67 2.92
CA SER A 442 -17.04 45.96 4.13
C SER A 442 -17.25 44.46 3.87
N GLU A 443 -17.85 44.13 2.72
CA GLU A 443 -18.04 42.73 2.28
C GLU A 443 -16.69 42.06 2.03
N TRP A 444 -15.78 42.77 1.33
CA TRP A 444 -14.44 42.27 1.06
C TRP A 444 -13.66 41.94 2.36
N SER A 445 -13.71 42.84 3.33
CA SER A 445 -13.08 42.62 4.63
C SER A 445 -13.66 41.41 5.35
N ALA A 446 -14.95 41.11 5.21
CA ALA A 446 -15.58 39.91 5.77
C ALA A 446 -15.11 38.65 5.05
N ILE A 447 -15.00 38.66 3.71
CA ILE A 447 -14.47 37.55 2.91
C ILE A 447 -13.02 37.26 3.30
N GLN A 448 -12.17 38.28 3.40
CA GLN A 448 -10.79 38.13 3.81
C GLN A 448 -10.66 37.58 5.27
N ALA A 449 -11.57 38.01 6.15
CA ALA A 449 -11.59 37.50 7.52
C ALA A 449 -12.02 36.00 7.58
N ALA A 450 -13.01 35.60 6.78
CA ALA A 450 -13.41 34.22 6.64
C ALA A 450 -12.27 33.35 6.08
N HIS A 451 -11.64 33.79 5.00
CA HIS A 451 -10.46 33.13 4.44
C HIS A 451 -9.37 32.91 5.50
N ARG A 452 -8.95 33.96 6.21
CA ARG A 452 -7.96 33.80 7.28
C ARG A 452 -8.40 32.82 8.37
N GLY A 453 -9.70 32.79 8.69
CA GLY A 453 -10.27 31.85 9.67
C GLY A 453 -10.20 30.40 9.18
N TYR A 454 -10.56 30.15 7.92
CA TYR A 454 -10.51 28.82 7.33
C TYR A 454 -9.08 28.31 7.15
N GLN A 455 -8.15 29.17 6.76
CA GLN A 455 -6.74 28.77 6.60
C GLN A 455 -6.00 28.60 7.94
N ALA A 456 -6.44 29.28 9.01
CA ALA A 456 -5.72 29.28 10.30
C ALA A 456 -5.48 27.86 10.82
N GLY A 457 -4.22 27.52 11.03
CA GLY A 457 -3.75 26.24 11.57
C GLY A 457 -3.58 25.11 10.54
N ALA A 458 -4.01 25.31 9.27
CA ALA A 458 -3.85 24.30 8.22
C ALA A 458 -2.37 23.94 7.96
N GLU A 459 -1.47 24.84 8.32
CA GLU A 459 -0.02 24.66 8.22
C GLU A 459 0.48 23.43 9.02
N ILE A 460 -0.31 22.89 9.97
CA ILE A 460 0.07 21.67 10.68
C ILE A 460 0.21 20.46 9.74
N LEU A 461 -0.51 20.46 8.61
CA LEU A 461 -0.36 19.41 7.59
C LEU A 461 1.02 19.43 6.93
N GLU A 462 1.72 20.56 6.91
CA GLU A 462 3.07 20.69 6.38
C GLU A 462 4.12 19.92 7.21
N LEU A 463 3.76 19.50 8.41
CA LEU A 463 4.58 18.58 9.22
C LEU A 463 4.85 17.26 8.46
N LEU A 464 3.90 16.77 7.69
CA LEU A 464 4.00 15.51 6.97
C LEU A 464 5.02 15.57 5.82
N PRO A 465 4.95 16.54 4.88
CA PRO A 465 6.00 16.68 3.87
C PRO A 465 7.36 17.11 4.46
N ALA A 466 7.38 17.80 5.61
CA ALA A 466 8.64 18.08 6.31
C ALA A 466 9.33 16.79 6.78
N MET A 467 8.59 15.84 7.34
CA MET A 467 9.09 14.51 7.69
C MET A 467 9.56 13.75 6.45
N ALA A 468 8.78 13.74 5.36
CA ALA A 468 9.14 13.08 4.11
C ALA A 468 10.43 13.63 3.51
N ARG A 469 10.64 14.95 3.59
CA ARG A 469 11.88 15.59 3.17
C ARG A 469 13.06 15.21 4.07
N PHE A 470 12.84 15.16 5.37
CA PHE A 470 13.89 14.82 6.34
C PHE A 470 14.39 13.38 6.15
N THR A 471 13.49 12.44 5.89
CA THR A 471 13.82 11.04 5.62
C THR A 471 14.31 10.80 4.18
N GLY A 472 14.11 11.75 3.26
CA GLY A 472 14.41 11.57 1.84
C GLY A 472 13.39 10.66 1.14
N PHE A 473 12.15 10.56 1.62
CA PHE A 473 11.11 9.73 1.00
C PHE A 473 10.86 10.10 -0.46
N TYR A 474 10.95 11.38 -0.80
CA TYR A 474 10.77 11.88 -2.17
C TYR A 474 11.94 11.58 -3.12
N ASP A 475 13.09 11.09 -2.62
CA ASP A 475 14.19 10.63 -3.47
C ASP A 475 13.83 9.34 -4.21
N LEU A 476 12.84 8.58 -3.68
CA LEU A 476 12.23 7.45 -4.37
C LEU A 476 11.35 8.00 -5.50
N SER A 477 11.87 8.04 -6.72
CA SER A 477 11.29 8.74 -7.87
C SER A 477 11.22 7.88 -9.11
N ILE A 478 10.62 8.41 -10.18
CA ILE A 478 10.51 7.73 -11.47
C ILE A 478 11.37 8.43 -12.50
N ASN A 479 12.18 7.66 -13.21
CA ASN A 479 13.03 8.14 -14.29
C ASN A 479 12.21 8.38 -15.57
N ALA A 480 12.77 9.11 -16.53
CA ALA A 480 12.12 9.38 -17.82
C ALA A 480 11.76 8.10 -18.62
N ASP A 481 12.49 7.01 -18.40
CA ASP A 481 12.23 5.69 -19.00
C ASP A 481 11.23 4.84 -18.18
N MET A 482 10.49 5.46 -17.28
CA MET A 482 9.51 4.84 -16.38
C MET A 482 10.11 3.83 -15.37
N THR A 483 11.42 3.66 -15.32
CA THR A 483 12.05 2.87 -14.25
C THR A 483 12.03 3.62 -12.93
N ILE A 484 12.06 2.89 -11.82
CA ILE A 484 12.05 3.49 -10.49
C ILE A 484 13.49 3.75 -10.04
N HIS A 485 13.79 4.98 -9.68
CA HIS A 485 15.05 5.36 -9.05
C HIS A 485 15.05 4.91 -7.58
N LEU A 486 16.01 4.06 -7.23
CA LEU A 486 16.23 3.56 -5.88
C LEU A 486 17.49 4.21 -5.30
N PRO A 487 17.38 5.11 -4.30
CA PRO A 487 18.53 5.66 -3.60
C PRO A 487 19.39 4.57 -2.95
N GLU A 488 20.72 4.74 -2.99
CA GLU A 488 21.68 3.74 -2.49
C GLU A 488 21.43 3.35 -1.02
N ARG A 489 21.01 4.31 -0.16
CA ARG A 489 20.71 4.04 1.25
C ARG A 489 19.61 2.99 1.42
N LEU A 490 18.65 2.92 0.50
CA LEU A 490 17.54 1.97 0.55
C LEU A 490 17.94 0.56 0.08
N LEU A 491 19.16 0.40 -0.46
CA LEU A 491 19.72 -0.87 -0.92
C LEU A 491 20.67 -1.51 0.11
N ASP A 492 20.98 -0.82 1.21
CA ASP A 492 21.81 -1.33 2.28
C ASP A 492 21.06 -2.37 3.13
N GLU A 493 21.56 -3.59 3.18
CA GLU A 493 20.88 -4.71 3.83
C GLU A 493 20.68 -4.53 5.34
N GLU A 494 21.65 -3.92 6.04
CA GLU A 494 21.53 -3.70 7.48
C GLU A 494 20.50 -2.60 7.77
N HIS A 495 20.46 -1.57 6.93
CA HIS A 495 19.45 -0.54 7.01
C HIS A 495 18.04 -1.11 6.71
N GLN A 496 17.89 -1.96 5.68
CA GLN A 496 16.63 -2.64 5.39
C GLN A 496 16.12 -3.47 6.58
N LYS A 497 17.00 -4.23 7.22
CA LYS A 497 16.65 -5.00 8.43
C LYS A 497 16.23 -4.10 9.59
N ALA A 498 16.92 -2.98 9.80
CA ALA A 498 16.58 -2.01 10.83
C ALA A 498 15.20 -1.36 10.59
N MET A 499 14.90 -1.01 9.35
CA MET A 499 13.62 -0.38 8.97
C MET A 499 12.46 -1.39 8.99
N ALA A 500 12.69 -2.65 8.66
CA ALA A 500 11.70 -3.72 8.86
C ALA A 500 11.32 -3.88 10.35
N LYS A 501 12.30 -3.75 11.26
CA LYS A 501 12.03 -3.73 12.72
C LYS A 501 11.28 -2.46 13.16
N ALA A 502 11.51 -1.32 12.51
CA ALA A 502 10.77 -0.09 12.80
C ALA A 502 9.29 -0.23 12.40
N LEU A 503 8.99 -0.89 11.28
CA LEU A 503 7.62 -1.19 10.82
C LEU A 503 6.92 -2.24 11.69
N ALA A 504 7.65 -3.26 12.11
CA ALA A 504 7.11 -4.35 12.92
C ALA A 504 7.98 -4.54 14.17
N PRO A 505 7.87 -3.63 15.14
CA PRO A 505 8.70 -3.73 16.33
C PRO A 505 8.43 -5.04 17.08
N PRO A 506 9.50 -5.69 17.55
CA PRO A 506 9.36 -6.91 18.33
C PRO A 506 8.52 -6.65 19.58
N PRO A 507 7.85 -7.67 20.13
CA PRO A 507 7.10 -7.54 21.37
C PRO A 507 8.00 -7.04 22.50
N VAL A 508 7.46 -6.18 23.35
CA VAL A 508 8.19 -5.69 24.53
C VAL A 508 8.43 -6.87 25.47
N ALA A 509 9.70 -7.26 25.61
CA ALA A 509 10.13 -8.27 26.56
C ALA A 509 10.58 -7.63 27.87
N LYS A 510 10.51 -8.40 29.00
CA LYS A 510 11.22 -8.01 30.21
C LYS A 510 12.72 -8.15 29.95
N SER A 511 13.51 -7.39 30.72
CA SER A 511 14.98 -7.38 30.55
C SER A 511 15.67 -8.73 30.81
N ASP A 512 14.96 -9.68 31.41
CA ASP A 512 15.40 -11.03 31.77
C ASP A 512 14.69 -12.14 30.97
N GLU A 513 13.98 -11.80 29.89
CA GLU A 513 13.25 -12.74 29.05
C GLU A 513 13.53 -12.48 27.55
N ILE A 514 13.66 -13.56 26.78
CA ILE A 514 13.56 -13.51 25.32
C ILE A 514 12.20 -14.11 24.94
N VAL A 515 11.41 -13.32 24.19
CA VAL A 515 10.06 -13.69 23.81
C VAL A 515 9.99 -13.99 22.30
N ALA A 516 8.97 -14.74 21.89
CA ALA A 516 8.71 -15.01 20.47
C ALA A 516 8.37 -13.71 19.73
N GLU A 517 9.14 -13.36 18.71
CA GLU A 517 8.90 -12.20 17.86
C GLU A 517 7.64 -12.37 16.99
N SER A 518 7.34 -13.61 16.60
CA SER A 518 6.14 -14.00 15.86
C SER A 518 5.56 -15.31 16.40
N GLY A 519 4.28 -15.58 16.13
CA GLY A 519 3.71 -16.91 16.31
C GLY A 519 4.18 -17.85 15.20
N GLY A 520 4.24 -19.15 15.48
CA GLY A 520 4.69 -20.15 14.51
C GLY A 520 5.11 -21.45 15.17
N MET A 521 5.82 -22.32 14.43
CA MET A 521 6.43 -23.53 14.99
C MET A 521 7.87 -23.26 15.41
N PHE A 522 8.18 -23.55 16.67
CA PHE A 522 9.50 -23.35 17.27
C PHE A 522 10.41 -24.56 17.00
N TYR A 523 11.67 -24.28 16.66
CA TYR A 523 12.75 -25.25 16.57
C TYR A 523 13.99 -24.70 17.27
N GLY A 524 14.50 -25.41 18.25
CA GLY A 524 15.71 -25.05 19.00
C GLY A 524 17.01 -25.40 18.26
N ARG A 525 16.92 -25.95 17.05
CA ARG A 525 18.07 -26.42 16.23
C ARG A 525 17.80 -26.30 14.75
N GLU A 526 18.84 -26.37 13.94
CA GLU A 526 18.74 -26.22 12.47
C GLU A 526 18.16 -27.46 11.76
N ALA A 527 18.40 -28.66 12.33
CA ALA A 527 17.92 -29.93 11.80
C ALA A 527 17.74 -30.92 12.95
N PRO A 528 16.93 -31.99 12.80
CA PRO A 528 16.65 -32.94 13.88
C PRO A 528 17.86 -33.53 14.58
N GLU A 529 18.99 -33.69 13.89
CA GLU A 529 20.24 -34.25 14.45
C GLU A 529 21.28 -33.16 14.78
N ALA A 530 20.99 -31.89 14.54
CA ALA A 530 21.88 -30.79 14.86
C ALA A 530 21.87 -30.47 16.38
N PRO A 531 22.96 -29.89 16.92
CA PRO A 531 22.97 -29.42 18.30
C PRO A 531 21.94 -28.30 18.48
N LEU A 532 21.47 -28.11 19.72
CA LEU A 532 20.66 -26.94 20.06
C LEU A 532 21.47 -25.66 19.87
N TYR A 533 20.79 -24.60 19.48
CA TYR A 533 21.42 -23.28 19.37
C TYR A 533 21.89 -22.77 20.73
N VAL A 534 21.05 -22.96 21.77
CA VAL A 534 21.36 -22.58 23.15
C VAL A 534 20.83 -23.62 24.15
N GLU A 535 21.53 -23.75 25.28
CA GLU A 535 21.15 -24.60 26.42
C GLU A 535 21.17 -23.77 27.71
N ALA A 536 20.45 -24.23 28.73
CA ALA A 536 20.50 -23.60 30.05
C ALA A 536 21.92 -23.56 30.61
N GLY A 537 22.36 -22.43 31.09
CA GLY A 537 23.73 -22.17 31.57
C GLY A 537 24.72 -21.77 30.47
N GLN A 538 24.32 -21.76 29.20
CA GLN A 538 25.18 -21.35 28.08
C GLN A 538 25.18 -19.85 27.92
N HIS A 539 26.36 -19.27 27.68
CA HIS A 539 26.53 -17.87 27.26
C HIS A 539 26.33 -17.74 25.75
N PHE A 540 25.72 -16.66 25.31
CA PHE A 540 25.52 -16.29 23.91
C PHE A 540 25.95 -14.85 23.66
N GLU A 541 26.47 -14.59 22.47
CA GLU A 541 26.82 -13.25 21.99
C GLU A 541 25.66 -12.59 21.23
N ALA A 542 25.64 -11.27 21.17
CA ALA A 542 24.69 -10.54 20.33
C ALA A 542 24.86 -10.95 18.86
N GLY A 543 23.74 -11.27 18.17
CA GLY A 543 23.72 -11.75 16.81
C GLY A 543 23.87 -13.28 16.66
N GLU A 544 24.14 -14.04 17.74
CA GLU A 544 24.12 -15.49 17.68
C GLU A 544 22.69 -16.05 17.54
N PRO A 545 22.48 -17.13 16.76
CA PRO A 545 21.16 -17.72 16.61
C PRO A 545 20.71 -18.38 17.92
N LEU A 546 19.46 -18.11 18.30
CA LEU A 546 18.84 -18.65 19.50
C LEU A 546 17.82 -19.76 19.20
N TYR A 547 17.04 -19.59 18.13
CA TYR A 547 16.03 -20.54 17.70
C TYR A 547 15.59 -20.24 16.26
N ILE A 548 14.82 -21.15 15.69
CA ILE A 548 14.11 -20.93 14.42
C ILE A 548 12.62 -20.91 14.72
N VAL A 549 11.90 -19.98 14.07
CA VAL A 549 10.45 -20.02 13.99
C VAL A 549 10.04 -20.30 12.55
N GLU A 550 9.29 -21.37 12.35
CA GLU A 550 8.66 -21.69 11.07
C GLU A 550 7.29 -21.03 11.02
N VAL A 551 7.11 -20.15 10.04
CA VAL A 551 5.83 -19.53 9.71
C VAL A 551 5.57 -19.79 8.25
N MET A 552 4.51 -20.54 7.92
CA MET A 552 4.09 -20.79 6.52
C MET A 552 5.21 -21.35 5.62
N LYS A 553 5.93 -22.35 6.12
CA LYS A 553 7.09 -23.00 5.47
C LYS A 553 8.33 -22.11 5.32
N MET A 554 8.34 -20.92 5.86
CA MET A 554 9.54 -20.10 5.97
C MET A 554 10.18 -20.29 7.34
N PHE A 555 11.44 -20.66 7.33
CA PHE A 555 12.25 -20.90 8.53
C PHE A 555 13.04 -19.63 8.85
N ASN A 556 12.56 -18.85 9.80
CA ASN A 556 13.19 -17.60 10.23
C ASN A 556 14.10 -17.88 11.42
N LYS A 557 15.40 -17.68 11.22
CA LYS A 557 16.39 -17.81 12.28
C LYS A 557 16.40 -16.54 13.13
N VAL A 558 16.04 -16.66 14.40
CA VAL A 558 16.02 -15.56 15.36
C VAL A 558 17.34 -15.51 16.09
N VAL A 559 17.96 -14.31 16.09
CA VAL A 559 19.27 -14.08 16.68
C VAL A 559 19.17 -13.29 17.99
N ALA A 560 20.16 -13.43 18.85
CA ALA A 560 20.22 -12.74 20.13
C ALA A 560 20.31 -11.21 19.95
N PRO A 561 19.43 -10.44 20.59
CA PRO A 561 19.47 -8.97 20.51
C PRO A 561 20.57 -8.32 21.38
N PHE A 562 21.14 -9.06 22.30
CA PHE A 562 22.21 -8.65 23.22
C PHE A 562 23.04 -9.88 23.63
N ALA A 563 24.18 -9.71 24.27
CA ALA A 563 24.98 -10.77 24.86
C ALA A 563 24.48 -11.10 26.28
N GLY A 564 24.50 -12.38 26.65
CA GLY A 564 24.01 -12.83 27.97
C GLY A 564 24.12 -14.32 28.19
N THR A 565 23.58 -14.79 29.31
CA THR A 565 23.54 -16.22 29.67
C THR A 565 22.10 -16.71 29.74
N VAL A 566 21.83 -17.87 29.20
CA VAL A 566 20.52 -18.55 29.31
C VAL A 566 20.37 -19.13 30.70
N ASP A 567 19.41 -18.67 31.47
CA ASP A 567 19.11 -19.22 32.79
C ASP A 567 18.19 -20.44 32.68
N GLU A 568 17.16 -20.34 31.80
CA GLU A 568 16.16 -21.40 31.64
C GLU A 568 15.57 -21.37 30.20
N VAL A 569 15.39 -22.52 29.59
CA VAL A 569 14.64 -22.71 28.36
C VAL A 569 13.20 -23.06 28.69
N LEU A 570 12.24 -22.20 28.30
CA LEU A 570 10.83 -22.33 28.70
C LEU A 570 9.98 -23.15 27.71
N VAL A 571 10.52 -23.46 26.53
CA VAL A 571 9.86 -24.28 25.49
C VAL A 571 10.57 -25.64 25.39
N GLU A 572 9.84 -26.71 25.60
CA GLU A 572 10.38 -28.07 25.52
C GLU A 572 10.13 -28.70 24.13
N GLY A 573 11.21 -29.05 23.44
CA GLY A 573 11.19 -29.79 22.17
C GLY A 573 11.04 -28.91 20.92
N ASP A 574 11.18 -29.55 19.75
CA ASP A 574 11.04 -28.95 18.44
C ASP A 574 9.62 -29.20 17.88
N GLY A 575 9.15 -28.32 16.95
CA GLY A 575 7.82 -28.43 16.34
C GLY A 575 6.67 -28.01 17.27
N VAL A 576 6.97 -27.21 18.29
CA VAL A 576 5.97 -26.69 19.24
C VAL A 576 5.39 -25.39 18.72
N ILE A 577 4.07 -25.25 18.76
CA ILE A 577 3.40 -24.01 18.39
C ILE A 577 3.61 -22.97 19.49
N ILE A 578 4.16 -21.82 19.13
CA ILE A 578 4.36 -20.66 20.01
C ILE A 578 3.52 -19.47 19.54
N ALA A 579 3.11 -18.65 20.50
CA ALA A 579 2.39 -17.41 20.22
C ALA A 579 3.35 -16.21 20.24
N LYS A 580 3.05 -15.15 19.45
CA LYS A 580 3.78 -13.89 19.51
C LYS A 580 3.79 -13.34 20.94
N GLY A 581 4.97 -12.92 21.42
CA GLY A 581 5.16 -12.41 22.79
C GLY A 581 5.26 -13.48 23.87
N GLN A 582 5.18 -14.78 23.51
CA GLN A 582 5.37 -15.87 24.47
C GLN A 582 6.81 -15.90 24.94
N PRO A 583 7.09 -15.94 26.26
CA PRO A 583 8.44 -16.12 26.78
C PRO A 583 9.02 -17.48 26.36
N LEU A 584 10.20 -17.48 25.77
CA LEU A 584 10.90 -18.68 25.28
C LEU A 584 12.14 -19.01 26.11
N LEU A 585 12.89 -18.00 26.52
CA LEU A 585 14.10 -18.13 27.33
C LEU A 585 14.06 -17.14 28.48
N LYS A 586 14.52 -17.56 29.66
CA LYS A 586 14.97 -16.62 30.70
C LYS A 586 16.48 -16.43 30.57
N VAL A 587 16.90 -15.20 30.68
CA VAL A 587 18.28 -14.81 30.42
C VAL A 587 18.80 -13.78 31.43
N THR A 588 20.08 -13.82 31.69
CA THR A 588 20.79 -12.74 32.41
C THR A 588 21.67 -12.02 31.40
N PRO A 589 21.31 -10.76 31.00
CA PRO A 589 22.13 -9.93 30.12
C PRO A 589 23.47 -9.57 30.74
N ASP A 590 24.54 -9.53 29.93
CA ASP A 590 25.89 -9.14 30.39
C ASP A 590 25.96 -7.65 30.74
N GLU A 591 25.26 -6.81 29.95
CA GLU A 591 25.14 -5.39 30.19
C GLU A 591 23.67 -5.02 30.41
N LYS A 592 23.42 -4.16 31.40
CA LYS A 592 22.10 -3.53 31.51
C LYS A 592 21.95 -2.57 30.35
N VAL A 593 21.01 -2.84 29.45
CA VAL A 593 20.61 -1.87 28.44
C VAL A 593 20.14 -0.60 29.17
N GLU A 594 20.89 0.51 29.05
CA GLU A 594 20.42 1.80 29.51
C GLU A 594 19.24 2.22 28.61
N VAL A 595 18.05 1.98 29.08
CA VAL A 595 16.83 2.51 28.46
C VAL A 595 16.74 3.98 28.90
N LEU A 596 16.72 4.88 27.91
CA LEU A 596 16.44 6.29 28.16
C LEU A 596 15.17 6.41 29.02
N SER A 597 15.20 7.25 30.03
CA SER A 597 14.00 7.51 30.84
C SER A 597 12.91 8.15 29.99
N ASP A 598 11.65 7.95 30.37
CA ASP A 598 10.51 8.57 29.68
C ASP A 598 10.68 10.08 29.53
N SER A 599 11.28 10.75 30.53
CA SER A 599 11.55 12.20 30.50
C SER A 599 12.60 12.60 29.46
N GLU A 600 13.64 11.80 29.27
CA GLU A 600 14.67 12.02 28.24
C GLU A 600 14.09 11.78 26.83
N MET A 601 13.29 10.75 26.68
CA MET A 601 12.58 10.47 25.41
C MET A 601 11.66 11.62 25.02
N VAL A 602 10.87 12.13 25.95
CA VAL A 602 9.98 13.29 25.74
C VAL A 602 10.77 14.54 25.37
N ALA A 603 11.90 14.78 26.02
CA ALA A 603 12.76 15.94 25.74
C ALA A 603 13.35 15.86 24.31
N LEU A 604 13.87 14.71 23.91
CA LEU A 604 14.41 14.48 22.56
C LEU A 604 13.32 14.65 21.48
N ARG A 605 12.13 14.08 21.69
CA ARG A 605 11.00 14.25 20.76
C ARG A 605 10.61 15.72 20.61
N ARG A 606 10.56 16.45 21.72
CA ARG A 606 10.25 17.88 21.70
C ARG A 606 11.28 18.71 20.93
N GLU A 607 12.57 18.44 21.15
CA GLU A 607 13.67 19.13 20.45
C GLU A 607 13.57 18.86 18.94
N HIS A 608 13.45 17.59 18.54
CA HIS A 608 13.33 17.19 17.16
C HIS A 608 12.11 17.80 16.48
N THR A 609 10.94 17.75 17.13
CA THR A 609 9.71 18.39 16.65
C THR A 609 9.91 19.90 16.43
N THR A 610 10.63 20.57 17.33
CA THR A 610 10.90 22.01 17.20
C THR A 610 11.72 22.33 15.96
N GLU A 611 12.66 21.47 15.56
CA GLU A 611 13.43 21.68 14.32
C GLU A 611 12.57 21.52 13.07
N LEU A 612 11.69 20.54 13.05
CA LEU A 612 10.76 20.34 11.91
C LEU A 612 9.78 21.51 11.77
N VAL A 613 9.23 21.99 12.88
CA VAL A 613 8.25 23.09 12.89
C VAL A 613 8.82 24.37 12.30
N LYS A 614 10.13 24.63 12.41
CA LYS A 614 10.78 25.79 11.76
C LYS A 614 10.69 25.80 10.23
N LEU A 615 10.38 24.67 9.60
CA LEU A 615 10.25 24.57 8.14
C LEU A 615 8.94 25.12 7.62
N PHE A 616 7.96 25.41 8.50
CA PHE A 616 6.62 25.90 8.10
C PHE A 616 6.01 26.96 9.04
N ILE A 617 6.70 27.41 10.06
CA ILE A 617 6.37 28.60 10.85
C ILE A 617 7.17 29.78 10.35
#